data_2fd90bf79b65797d55391538dd8196fd
#
_entry.id   2fd90bf79b65797d55391538dd8196fd
#
_cell.length_a   1.000
_cell.length_b   1.000
_cell.length_c   1.000
_cell.angle_alpha   90.00
_cell.angle_beta   90.00
_cell.angle_gamma   90.00
#
_symmetry.space_group_name_H-M   'P 1'
#
loop_
_entity.id
_entity.type
_entity.pdbx_description
1 polymer ?
#
loop_
_entity_poly.entity_id
_entity_poly.type
_entity_poly.pdbx_seq_one_letter_code
_entity_poly.pdbx_strand_id
1 'polypeptide(L)'
;MKVVAPMIDDITKHSDTYSRLYCRQRFATSVASPEAELDLASAALWLAAEDCPELDTQVYLGRLESLAERVRVARGNRPGSVAALDALRSVLVEEENFRGNTNSYYDPKNSFLNKVLDRRLGIPISLSIVWIEVGRRAGIPIEGV
;
A
#
# COMPACT_ATOMS: atom_id res chain seq x y z
N MET A 1 21.38 -41.73 -12.56
CA MET A 1 21.01 -40.92 -11.38
C MET A 1 21.29 -39.44 -11.60
N LYS A 2 20.88 -38.88 -12.72
CA LYS A 2 21.09 -37.46 -13.07
C LYS A 2 19.83 -36.81 -13.65
N VAL A 3 18.64 -37.03 -13.09
CA VAL A 3 17.38 -36.59 -13.72
C VAL A 3 16.52 -35.74 -12.80
N VAL A 4 17.00 -35.35 -11.61
CA VAL A 4 16.17 -34.61 -10.65
C VAL A 4 16.38 -33.08 -10.68
N ALA A 5 17.48 -32.60 -11.22
CA ALA A 5 17.77 -31.17 -11.24
C ALA A 5 16.94 -30.32 -12.23
N PRO A 6 16.57 -30.80 -13.44
CA PRO A 6 15.74 -29.99 -14.34
C PRO A 6 14.26 -29.89 -13.93
N MET A 7 13.77 -30.80 -13.11
CA MET A 7 12.36 -30.81 -12.67
C MET A 7 12.05 -29.77 -11.58
N ILE A 8 13.04 -29.42 -10.77
CA ILE A 8 12.86 -28.46 -9.68
C ILE A 8 12.82 -27.03 -10.22
N ASP A 9 13.68 -26.72 -11.20
CA ASP A 9 13.70 -25.41 -11.85
C ASP A 9 12.42 -25.12 -12.64
N ASP A 10 11.80 -26.15 -13.21
CA ASP A 10 10.57 -26.00 -13.99
C ASP A 10 9.34 -25.78 -13.09
N ILE A 11 9.29 -26.43 -11.94
CA ILE A 11 8.23 -26.23 -10.94
C ILE A 11 8.29 -24.83 -10.34
N THR A 12 9.47 -24.30 -10.05
CA THR A 12 9.65 -22.97 -9.50
C THR A 12 9.23 -21.88 -10.50
N LYS A 13 9.58 -22.04 -11.77
CA LYS A 13 9.15 -21.14 -12.85
C LYS A 13 7.63 -21.15 -13.05
N HIS A 14 6.99 -22.30 -12.96
CA HIS A 14 5.53 -22.41 -13.04
C HIS A 14 4.84 -21.78 -11.84
N SER A 15 5.37 -21.94 -10.64
CA SER A 15 4.85 -21.31 -9.43
C SER A 15 4.88 -19.78 -9.52
N ASP A 16 5.99 -19.19 -9.97
CA ASP A 16 6.13 -17.76 -10.15
C ASP A 16 5.14 -17.21 -11.21
N THR A 17 4.94 -17.95 -12.30
CA THR A 17 4.00 -17.56 -13.36
C THR A 17 2.56 -17.56 -12.87
N TYR A 18 2.15 -18.55 -12.10
CA TYR A 18 0.83 -18.60 -11.49
C TYR A 18 0.61 -17.48 -10.47
N SER A 19 1.62 -17.20 -9.65
CA SER A 19 1.56 -16.11 -8.67
C SER A 19 1.35 -14.75 -9.34
N ARG A 20 2.08 -14.44 -10.41
CA ARG A 20 1.94 -13.18 -11.16
C ARG A 20 0.57 -13.06 -11.82
N LEU A 21 0.09 -14.11 -12.48
CA LEU A 21 -1.24 -14.12 -13.09
C LEU A 21 -2.34 -13.91 -12.03
N TYR A 22 -2.23 -14.56 -10.89
CA TYR A 22 -3.15 -14.37 -9.79
C TYR A 22 -3.16 -12.91 -9.30
N CYS A 23 -1.99 -12.30 -9.09
CA CYS A 23 -1.86 -10.90 -8.69
C CYS A 23 -2.50 -9.95 -9.71
N ARG A 24 -2.29 -10.17 -11.01
CA ARG A 24 -2.91 -9.39 -12.08
C ARG A 24 -4.42 -9.52 -12.11
N GLN A 25 -4.96 -10.72 -11.89
CA GLN A 25 -6.40 -10.94 -11.79
C GLN A 25 -6.99 -10.20 -10.58
N ARG A 26 -6.33 -10.27 -9.43
CA ARG A 26 -6.75 -9.56 -8.23
C ARG A 26 -6.69 -8.05 -8.41
N PHE A 27 -5.64 -7.55 -9.02
CA PHE A 27 -5.54 -6.14 -9.39
C PHE A 27 -6.68 -5.73 -10.32
N ALA A 28 -6.89 -6.45 -11.41
CA ALA A 28 -7.96 -6.17 -12.37
C ALA A 28 -9.34 -6.16 -11.71
N THR A 29 -9.61 -7.09 -10.81
CA THR A 29 -10.84 -7.12 -10.03
C THR A 29 -10.97 -5.89 -9.12
N SER A 30 -9.88 -5.50 -8.47
CA SER A 30 -9.87 -4.34 -7.56
C SER A 30 -10.18 -3.03 -8.29
N VAL A 31 -9.70 -2.86 -9.54
CA VAL A 31 -9.91 -1.63 -10.32
C VAL A 31 -11.17 -1.65 -11.19
N ALA A 32 -11.88 -2.77 -11.27
CA ALA A 32 -13.13 -2.90 -12.03
C ALA A 32 -14.34 -2.27 -11.32
N SER A 33 -14.22 -1.97 -10.04
CA SER A 33 -15.27 -1.32 -9.25
C SER A 33 -15.41 0.16 -9.64
N PRO A 34 -16.62 0.76 -9.49
CA PRO A 34 -16.79 2.20 -9.64
C PRO A 34 -15.81 2.97 -8.76
N GLU A 35 -15.38 4.14 -9.21
CA GLU A 35 -14.37 4.96 -8.51
C GLU A 35 -14.70 5.21 -7.03
N ALA A 36 -15.97 5.41 -6.72
CA ALA A 36 -16.43 5.62 -5.34
C ALA A 36 -16.26 4.41 -4.41
N GLU A 37 -16.15 3.20 -4.98
CA GLU A 37 -16.01 1.93 -4.25
C GLU A 37 -14.62 1.32 -4.41
N LEU A 38 -13.70 2.03 -5.07
CA LEU A 38 -12.36 1.55 -5.35
C LEU A 38 -11.55 1.37 -4.05
N ASP A 39 -11.13 0.15 -3.78
CA ASP A 39 -10.15 -0.15 -2.74
C ASP A 39 -8.74 0.08 -3.29
N LEU A 40 -8.30 1.33 -3.19
CA LEU A 40 -7.03 1.78 -3.73
C LEU A 40 -5.83 1.08 -3.07
N ALA A 41 -5.90 0.81 -1.76
CA ALA A 41 -4.84 0.11 -1.04
C ALA A 41 -4.71 -1.34 -1.53
N SER A 42 -5.81 -2.07 -1.65
CA SER A 42 -5.78 -3.43 -2.18
C SER A 42 -5.26 -3.48 -3.60
N ALA A 43 -5.70 -2.57 -4.47
CA ALA A 43 -5.18 -2.48 -5.84
C ALA A 43 -3.66 -2.23 -5.86
N ALA A 44 -3.17 -1.27 -5.08
CA ALA A 44 -1.75 -0.95 -4.99
C ALA A 44 -0.92 -2.10 -4.42
N LEU A 45 -1.45 -2.85 -3.45
CA LEU A 45 -0.77 -4.02 -2.88
C LEU A 45 -0.74 -5.20 -3.85
N TRP A 46 -1.79 -5.44 -4.61
CA TRP A 46 -1.78 -6.48 -5.65
C TRP A 46 -0.81 -6.16 -6.78
N LEU A 47 -0.69 -4.89 -7.15
CA LEU A 47 0.34 -4.45 -8.09
C LEU A 47 1.76 -4.72 -7.54
N ALA A 48 1.99 -4.41 -6.27
CA ALA A 48 3.26 -4.67 -5.61
C ALA A 48 3.56 -6.19 -5.46
N ALA A 49 2.53 -7.00 -5.25
CA ALA A 49 2.65 -8.45 -5.12
C ALA A 49 3.11 -9.13 -6.42
N GLU A 50 2.90 -8.51 -7.58
CA GLU A 50 3.44 -9.01 -8.85
C GLU A 50 4.97 -9.01 -8.86
N ASP A 51 5.58 -8.01 -8.22
CA ASP A 51 7.03 -7.90 -8.07
C ASP A 51 7.58 -8.62 -6.83
N CYS A 52 6.73 -8.83 -5.83
CA CYS A 52 7.06 -9.50 -4.58
C CYS A 52 6.03 -10.60 -4.28
N PRO A 53 6.20 -11.82 -4.82
CA PRO A 53 5.23 -12.91 -4.65
C PRO A 53 4.97 -13.33 -3.20
N GLU A 54 5.90 -13.04 -2.31
CA GLU A 54 5.83 -13.38 -0.88
C GLU A 54 5.02 -12.34 -0.07
N LEU A 55 4.55 -11.28 -0.72
CA LEU A 55 3.84 -10.21 -0.05
C LEU A 55 2.48 -10.69 0.49
N ASP A 56 2.28 -10.56 1.79
CA ASP A 56 0.98 -10.75 2.42
C ASP A 56 0.23 -9.41 2.46
N THR A 57 -0.76 -9.27 1.59
CA THR A 57 -1.56 -8.04 1.49
C THR A 57 -2.29 -7.71 2.78
N GLN A 58 -2.72 -8.72 3.55
CA GLN A 58 -3.46 -8.52 4.79
C GLN A 58 -2.61 -7.87 5.88
N VAL A 59 -1.33 -8.18 5.94
CA VAL A 59 -0.38 -7.53 6.87
C VAL A 59 -0.33 -6.03 6.62
N TYR A 60 -0.23 -5.62 5.37
CA TYR A 60 -0.14 -4.19 5.01
C TYR A 60 -1.46 -3.46 5.15
N LEU A 61 -2.59 -4.10 4.82
CA LEU A 61 -3.91 -3.55 5.12
C LEU A 61 -4.10 -3.33 6.62
N GLY A 62 -3.65 -4.27 7.45
CA GLY A 62 -3.65 -4.14 8.90
C GLY A 62 -2.80 -2.98 9.41
N ARG A 63 -1.65 -2.69 8.76
CA ARG A 63 -0.84 -1.51 9.10
C ARG A 63 -1.56 -0.20 8.78
N LEU A 64 -2.24 -0.12 7.65
CA LEU A 64 -3.05 1.05 7.31
C LEU A 64 -4.19 1.27 8.32
N GLU A 65 -4.84 0.18 8.75
CA GLU A 65 -5.87 0.26 9.79
C GLU A 65 -5.30 0.72 11.13
N SER A 66 -4.13 0.24 11.53
CA SER A 66 -3.45 0.67 12.76
C SER A 66 -3.08 2.16 12.72
N LEU A 67 -2.61 2.65 11.58
CA LEU A 67 -2.35 4.08 11.38
C LEU A 67 -3.64 4.90 11.48
N ALA A 68 -4.73 4.41 10.87
CA ALA A 68 -6.03 5.07 10.94
C ALA A 68 -6.58 5.14 12.38
N GLU A 69 -6.40 4.08 13.15
CA GLU A 69 -6.81 4.10 14.57
C GLU A 69 -6.03 5.15 15.36
N ARG A 70 -4.73 5.28 15.13
CA ARG A 70 -3.92 6.34 15.76
C ARG A 70 -4.37 7.73 15.35
N VAL A 71 -4.77 7.91 14.09
CA VAL A 71 -5.34 9.18 13.61
C VAL A 71 -6.67 9.47 14.30
N ARG A 72 -7.55 8.47 14.46
CA ARG A 72 -8.81 8.63 15.22
C ARG A 72 -8.56 9.09 16.65
N VAL A 73 -7.60 8.45 17.32
CA VAL A 73 -7.19 8.82 18.69
C VAL A 73 -6.62 10.23 18.74
N ALA A 74 -5.72 10.58 17.82
CA ALA A 74 -5.11 11.91 17.76
C ALA A 74 -6.13 13.02 17.48
N ARG A 75 -7.13 12.74 16.65
CA ARG A 75 -8.23 13.67 16.38
C ARG A 75 -9.15 13.84 17.61
N GLY A 76 -9.44 12.75 18.29
CA GLY A 76 -10.41 12.73 19.39
C GLY A 76 -11.78 13.23 18.94
N ASN A 77 -12.42 14.05 19.77
CA ASN A 77 -13.73 14.62 19.47
C ASN A 77 -13.67 16.01 18.80
N ARG A 78 -12.48 16.42 18.33
CA ARG A 78 -12.33 17.73 17.68
C ARG A 78 -13.00 17.71 16.31
N PRO A 79 -13.96 18.62 16.05
CA PRO A 79 -14.67 18.68 14.79
C PRO A 79 -13.87 19.44 13.72
N GLY A 80 -14.28 19.25 12.46
CA GLY A 80 -13.81 20.05 11.33
C GLY A 80 -12.59 19.47 10.60
N SER A 81 -12.36 20.00 9.42
CA SER A 81 -11.30 19.57 8.51
C SER A 81 -9.89 19.89 9.01
N VAL A 82 -9.74 21.01 9.74
CA VAL A 82 -8.44 21.40 10.30
C VAL A 82 -7.98 20.39 11.34
N ALA A 83 -8.85 20.02 12.28
CA ALA A 83 -8.54 19.00 13.28
C ALA A 83 -8.25 17.63 12.67
N ALA A 84 -8.97 17.28 11.60
CA ALA A 84 -8.74 16.05 10.85
C ALA A 84 -7.36 16.05 10.16
N LEU A 85 -7.01 17.15 9.51
CA LEU A 85 -5.71 17.31 8.85
C LEU A 85 -4.56 17.32 9.84
N ASP A 86 -4.71 18.00 10.97
CA ASP A 86 -3.72 18.03 12.04
C ASP A 86 -3.46 16.61 12.60
N ALA A 87 -4.50 15.82 12.80
CA ALA A 87 -4.36 14.44 13.26
C ALA A 87 -3.63 13.55 12.25
N LEU A 88 -3.97 13.65 10.97
CA LEU A 88 -3.26 12.95 9.90
C LEU A 88 -1.79 13.34 9.84
N ARG A 89 -1.51 14.63 9.86
CA ARG A 89 -0.14 15.15 9.83
C ARG A 89 0.66 14.69 11.04
N SER A 90 0.09 14.77 12.24
CA SER A 90 0.73 14.33 13.47
C SER A 90 1.16 12.87 13.37
N VAL A 91 0.27 11.97 12.96
CA VAL A 91 0.60 10.54 12.87
C VAL A 91 1.52 10.26 11.68
N LEU A 92 1.18 10.69 10.47
CA LEU A 92 1.89 10.27 9.27
C LEU A 92 3.23 10.98 9.09
N VAL A 93 3.34 12.24 9.46
CA VAL A 93 4.55 13.04 9.24
C VAL A 93 5.41 13.11 10.51
N GLU A 94 4.83 13.50 11.64
CA GLU A 94 5.60 13.77 12.86
C GLU A 94 6.01 12.49 13.58
N GLU A 95 5.10 11.51 13.70
CA GLU A 95 5.40 10.25 14.41
C GLU A 95 6.03 9.21 13.47
N GLU A 96 5.43 8.93 12.32
CA GLU A 96 5.88 7.90 11.38
C GLU A 96 6.95 8.37 10.39
N ASN A 97 7.10 9.68 10.20
CA ASN A 97 8.10 10.28 9.33
C ASN A 97 7.99 9.85 7.86
N PHE A 98 6.77 9.69 7.36
CA PHE A 98 6.55 9.51 5.93
C PHE A 98 7.02 10.76 5.17
N ARG A 99 7.88 10.56 4.17
CA ARG A 99 8.46 11.67 3.38
C ARG A 99 8.83 11.24 1.98
N GLY A 100 9.02 12.22 1.12
CA GLY A 100 9.55 12.02 -0.23
C GLY A 100 10.99 11.49 -0.21
N ASN A 101 11.28 10.54 -1.10
CA ASN A 101 12.64 10.04 -1.29
C ASN A 101 13.41 10.94 -2.26
N THR A 102 13.99 12.02 -1.73
CA THR A 102 14.73 13.00 -2.53
C THR A 102 16.11 12.51 -2.94
N ASN A 103 16.72 11.63 -2.16
CA ASN A 103 18.06 11.11 -2.43
C ASN A 103 18.07 10.06 -3.55
N SER A 104 16.98 9.31 -3.72
CA SER A 104 16.83 8.26 -4.72
C SER A 104 15.42 8.29 -5.32
N TYR A 105 15.08 9.40 -5.97
CA TYR A 105 13.74 9.66 -6.52
C TYR A 105 13.29 8.58 -7.52
N TYR A 106 14.20 8.06 -8.33
CA TYR A 106 13.91 7.07 -9.37
C TYR A 106 13.98 5.61 -8.87
N ASP A 107 14.16 5.37 -7.57
CA ASP A 107 14.12 4.02 -7.01
C ASP A 107 12.71 3.42 -7.22
N PRO A 108 12.56 2.28 -7.93
CA PRO A 108 11.26 1.64 -8.15
C PRO A 108 10.50 1.32 -6.87
N LYS A 109 11.19 1.11 -5.76
CA LYS A 109 10.59 0.86 -4.44
C LYS A 109 9.74 2.03 -3.92
N ASN A 110 9.96 3.23 -4.46
CA ASN A 110 9.13 4.40 -4.11
C ASN A 110 7.69 4.27 -4.60
N SER A 111 7.43 3.40 -5.57
CA SER A 111 6.11 3.21 -6.21
C SER A 111 5.30 2.06 -5.65
N PHE A 112 5.94 1.14 -4.92
CA PHE A 112 5.26 -0.04 -4.36
C PHE A 112 4.80 0.25 -2.94
N LEU A 113 3.48 0.14 -2.70
CA LEU A 113 2.87 0.52 -1.41
C LEU A 113 3.47 -0.22 -0.21
N ASN A 114 3.78 -1.51 -0.33
CA ASN A 114 4.44 -2.28 0.72
C ASN A 114 5.82 -1.69 1.08
N LYS A 115 6.61 -1.33 0.08
CA LYS A 115 7.94 -0.73 0.28
C LYS A 115 7.85 0.69 0.87
N VAL A 116 6.85 1.45 0.46
CA VAL A 116 6.58 2.78 1.03
C VAL A 116 6.21 2.67 2.52
N LEU A 117 5.35 1.73 2.88
CA LEU A 117 4.97 1.48 4.27
C LEU A 117 6.15 0.96 5.11
N ASP A 118 7.01 0.11 4.54
CA ASP A 118 8.19 -0.42 5.26
C ASP A 118 9.25 0.66 5.50
N ARG A 119 9.53 1.45 4.48
CA ARG A 119 10.65 2.42 4.46
C ARG A 119 10.23 3.82 4.90
N ARG A 120 8.94 4.12 4.88
CA ARG A 120 8.37 5.47 5.07
C ARG A 120 8.88 6.50 4.06
N LEU A 121 9.28 6.02 2.91
CA LEU A 121 9.79 6.79 1.78
C LEU A 121 8.97 6.48 0.53
N GLY A 122 8.60 7.50 -0.20
CA GLY A 122 7.86 7.34 -1.44
C GLY A 122 8.01 8.53 -2.37
N ILE A 123 7.22 8.52 -3.41
CA ILE A 123 7.01 9.65 -4.33
C ILE A 123 5.62 10.24 -4.08
N PRO A 124 5.30 11.43 -4.60
CA PRO A 124 4.03 12.08 -4.29
C PRO A 124 2.80 11.18 -4.49
N ILE A 125 2.75 10.41 -5.58
CA ILE A 125 1.61 9.54 -5.86
C ILE A 125 1.46 8.41 -4.83
N SER A 126 2.53 7.73 -4.46
CA SER A 126 2.47 6.64 -3.49
C SER A 126 2.22 7.12 -2.07
N LEU A 127 2.76 8.28 -1.71
CA LEU A 127 2.45 8.94 -0.43
C LEU A 127 1.00 9.40 -0.37
N SER A 128 0.45 9.92 -1.47
CA SER A 128 -0.98 10.28 -1.55
C SER A 128 -1.89 9.07 -1.30
N ILE A 129 -1.54 7.89 -1.79
CA ILE A 129 -2.28 6.66 -1.50
C ILE A 129 -2.32 6.40 0.01
N VAL A 130 -1.19 6.54 0.70
CA VAL A 130 -1.13 6.36 2.17
C VAL A 130 -2.07 7.35 2.87
N TRP A 131 -2.02 8.63 2.49
CA TRP A 131 -2.88 9.67 3.09
C TRP A 131 -4.36 9.41 2.84
N ILE A 132 -4.75 9.09 1.60
CA ILE A 132 -6.13 8.80 1.22
C ILE A 132 -6.66 7.58 1.98
N GLU A 133 -5.90 6.51 2.01
CA GLU A 133 -6.33 5.25 2.60
C GLU A 133 -6.38 5.28 4.13
N VAL A 134 -5.42 5.94 4.77
CA VAL A 134 -5.45 6.17 6.22
C VAL A 134 -6.60 7.13 6.58
N GLY A 135 -6.75 8.20 5.83
CA GLY A 135 -7.85 9.15 6.02
C GLY A 135 -9.23 8.48 5.89
N ARG A 136 -9.43 7.72 4.81
CA ARG A 136 -10.70 7.00 4.59
C ARG A 136 -11.03 6.06 5.76
N ARG A 137 -10.06 5.26 6.19
CA ARG A 137 -10.23 4.35 7.34
C ARG A 137 -10.47 5.09 8.65
N ALA A 138 -9.92 6.27 8.81
CA ALA A 138 -10.15 7.13 9.98
C ALA A 138 -11.47 7.91 9.92
N GLY A 139 -12.25 7.75 8.86
CA GLY A 139 -13.51 8.49 8.67
C GLY A 139 -13.30 9.95 8.23
N ILE A 140 -12.13 10.25 7.64
CA ILE A 140 -11.78 11.55 7.10
C ILE A 140 -11.83 11.47 5.57
N PRO A 141 -12.77 12.15 4.91
CA PRO A 141 -12.85 12.15 3.46
C PRO A 141 -11.66 12.92 2.86
N ILE A 142 -10.81 12.21 2.14
CA ILE A 142 -9.70 12.78 1.37
C ILE A 142 -9.85 12.28 -0.07
N GLU A 143 -9.83 13.18 -1.01
CA GLU A 143 -9.88 12.89 -2.43
C GLU A 143 -8.54 13.27 -3.08
N GLY A 144 -8.09 12.43 -4.01
CA GLY A 144 -6.99 12.77 -4.90
C GLY A 144 -7.48 13.76 -5.97
N VAL A 145 -6.67 14.73 -6.24
CA VAL A 145 -6.93 15.71 -7.32
C VAL A 145 -6.01 15.41 -8.49
#